data_dae591098116d36ac2225027c9b77604
#
_entry.id   dae591098116d36ac2225027c9b77604
#
_cell.length_a   1.000
_cell.length_b   1.000
_cell.length_c   1.000
_cell.angle_alpha   90.00
_cell.angle_beta   90.00
_cell.angle_gamma   90.00
#
_symmetry.space_group_name_H-M   'P 1'
#
loop_
_entity.id
_entity.type
_entity.pdbx_description
1 polymer ?
#
loop_
_entity_poly.entity_id
_entity_poly.type
_entity_poly.pdbx_seq_one_letter_code
_entity_poly.pdbx_strand_id
1 'polypeptide(L)'
;MELKNSVKKYRQIKGLTQEELGLKSGVSRQTIISIERYRYKPSLELGLKMAFALEMNINELFYLDLKHTKTNKPSKTNNSENEPKKFQDFKEKDWKNLWVNLKNKE
;
A
#
# COMPACT_ATOMS: atom_id res chain seq x y z
N MET A 1 9.40 -7.33 -2.74
CA MET A 1 8.05 -6.81 -2.67
C MET A 1 7.88 -6.14 -1.36
N GLU A 2 7.35 -4.97 -1.34
CA GLU A 2 7.21 -4.21 -0.14
C GLU A 2 5.85 -3.63 0.01
N LEU A 3 5.32 -3.54 1.20
CA LEU A 3 3.99 -2.99 1.41
C LEU A 3 4.04 -1.48 1.35
N LYS A 4 3.18 -0.91 0.53
CA LYS A 4 3.05 0.53 0.41
C LYS A 4 1.62 0.90 0.69
N ASN A 5 1.35 2.17 0.83
CA ASN A 5 -0.01 2.60 1.07
C ASN A 5 -0.28 3.98 0.47
N SER A 6 -1.55 4.30 0.35
CA SER A 6 -1.99 5.59 -0.14
C SER A 6 -2.79 6.29 0.94
N VAL A 7 -2.47 6.04 2.20
CA VAL A 7 -3.24 6.59 3.31
C VAL A 7 -3.24 8.10 3.29
N LYS A 8 -2.06 8.70 3.11
CA LYS A 8 -1.98 10.15 3.14
C LYS A 8 -2.84 10.76 2.04
N LYS A 9 -2.78 10.17 0.84
CA LYS A 9 -3.51 10.70 -0.29
C LYS A 9 -5.01 10.68 -0.02
N TYR A 10 -5.54 9.54 0.40
CA TYR A 10 -6.97 9.43 0.58
C TYR A 10 -7.44 10.16 1.83
N ARG A 11 -6.58 10.24 2.85
CA ARG A 11 -6.92 11.04 4.02
C ARG A 11 -7.11 12.50 3.61
N GLN A 12 -6.21 13.01 2.78
CA GLN A 12 -6.31 14.39 2.35
C GLN A 12 -7.52 14.62 1.44
N ILE A 13 -7.82 13.66 0.58
CA ILE A 13 -8.99 13.77 -0.27
C ILE A 13 -10.24 13.84 0.58
N LYS A 14 -10.28 13.11 1.70
CA LYS A 14 -11.43 13.15 2.58
C LYS A 14 -11.41 14.34 3.52
N GLY A 15 -10.38 15.13 3.50
CA GLY A 15 -10.30 16.31 4.35
C GLY A 15 -10.04 16.01 5.81
N LEU A 16 -9.41 14.88 6.11
CA LEU A 16 -9.17 14.53 7.50
C LEU A 16 -7.74 14.85 7.90
N THR A 17 -7.57 15.28 9.15
CA THR A 17 -6.22 15.46 9.67
C THR A 17 -5.70 14.10 10.12
N GLN A 18 -4.41 14.03 10.39
CA GLN A 18 -3.83 12.80 10.90
C GLN A 18 -4.46 12.41 12.23
N GLU A 19 -4.75 13.40 13.05
CA GLU A 19 -5.37 13.13 14.33
C GLU A 19 -6.78 12.59 14.15
N GLU A 20 -7.54 13.16 13.22
CA GLU A 20 -8.88 12.70 12.99
C GLU A 20 -8.93 11.27 12.47
N LEU A 21 -8.01 10.95 11.57
CA LEU A 21 -7.97 9.58 11.07
C LEU A 21 -7.56 8.63 12.20
N GLY A 22 -6.65 9.06 13.06
CA GLY A 22 -6.26 8.25 14.19
C GLY A 22 -7.44 7.96 15.10
N LEU A 23 -8.25 8.98 15.38
CA LEU A 23 -9.41 8.77 16.22
C LEU A 23 -10.39 7.80 15.58
N LYS A 24 -10.61 7.94 14.29
CA LYS A 24 -11.55 7.06 13.62
C LYS A 24 -11.03 5.63 13.52
N SER A 25 -9.73 5.47 13.54
CA SER A 25 -9.14 4.14 13.42
C SER A 25 -8.75 3.54 14.76
N GLY A 26 -8.88 4.32 15.82
CA GLY A 26 -8.55 3.79 17.13
C GLY A 26 -7.09 3.79 17.49
N VAL A 27 -6.30 4.68 16.88
CA VAL A 27 -4.87 4.75 17.17
C VAL A 27 -4.46 6.20 17.30
N SER A 28 -3.25 6.44 17.74
CA SER A 28 -2.77 7.79 17.95
C SER A 28 -2.37 8.45 16.65
N ARG A 29 -2.25 9.76 16.70
CA ARG A 29 -1.80 10.52 15.55
C ARG A 29 -0.41 10.05 15.15
N GLN A 30 0.45 9.74 16.13
CA GLN A 30 1.80 9.32 15.82
C GLN A 30 1.80 8.01 15.03
N THR A 31 0.87 7.11 15.31
CA THR A 31 0.77 5.88 14.57
C THR A 31 0.42 6.16 13.11
N ILE A 32 -0.50 7.10 12.88
CA ILE A 32 -0.86 7.45 11.50
C ILE A 32 0.34 8.03 10.77
N ILE A 33 1.10 8.90 11.44
CA ILE A 33 2.28 9.49 10.83
C ILE A 33 3.27 8.41 10.44
N SER A 34 3.48 7.45 11.31
CA SER A 34 4.45 6.38 11.03
C SER A 34 3.98 5.52 9.87
N ILE A 35 2.69 5.26 9.77
CA ILE A 35 2.17 4.47 8.67
C ILE A 35 2.33 5.23 7.36
N GLU A 36 2.02 6.51 7.35
CA GLU A 36 2.14 7.30 6.13
C GLU A 36 3.57 7.42 5.66
N ARG A 37 4.51 7.30 6.57
CA ARG A 37 5.91 7.39 6.21
C ARG A 37 6.54 6.03 5.98
N TYR A 38 5.72 4.98 5.93
CA TYR A 38 6.17 3.62 5.67
C TYR A 38 7.10 3.10 6.74
N ARG A 39 7.04 3.67 7.94
CA ARG A 39 7.88 3.19 9.02
C ARG A 39 7.19 2.15 9.87
N TYR A 40 5.90 2.02 9.76
CA TYR A 40 5.15 1.09 10.55
C TYR A 40 4.11 0.44 9.67
N LYS A 41 4.08 -0.87 9.64
CA LYS A 41 3.13 -1.60 8.84
C LYS A 41 1.98 -2.01 9.74
N PRO A 42 0.79 -1.54 9.48
CA PRO A 42 -0.33 -1.82 10.36
C PRO A 42 -0.73 -3.27 10.31
N SER A 43 -1.36 -3.74 11.37
CA SER A 43 -1.94 -5.07 11.36
C SER A 43 -3.10 -5.08 10.39
N LEU A 44 -3.55 -6.26 10.02
CA LEU A 44 -4.70 -6.36 9.14
C LEU A 44 -5.91 -5.68 9.77
N GLU A 45 -6.10 -5.88 11.06
CA GLU A 45 -7.24 -5.26 11.72
C GLU A 45 -7.19 -3.75 11.62
N LEU A 46 -6.04 -3.16 11.87
CA LEU A 46 -5.92 -1.71 11.79
C LEU A 46 -6.11 -1.25 10.35
N GLY A 47 -5.56 -2.01 9.40
CA GLY A 47 -5.74 -1.66 7.99
C GLY A 47 -7.20 -1.65 7.59
N LEU A 48 -7.97 -2.61 8.08
CA LEU A 48 -9.40 -2.65 7.77
C LEU A 48 -10.15 -1.49 8.43
N LYS A 49 -9.75 -1.12 9.65
CA LYS A 49 -10.38 0.01 10.31
C LYS A 49 -10.08 1.31 9.57
N MET A 50 -8.87 1.45 9.06
CA MET A 50 -8.52 2.65 8.31
C MET A 50 -9.28 2.71 7.00
N ALA A 51 -9.40 1.57 6.31
CA ALA A 51 -10.14 1.53 5.07
C ALA A 51 -11.60 1.89 5.31
N PHE A 52 -12.16 1.39 6.42
CA PHE A 52 -13.54 1.71 6.74
C PHE A 52 -13.68 3.20 7.04
N ALA A 53 -12.72 3.78 7.78
CA ALA A 53 -12.76 5.20 8.11
C ALA A 53 -12.67 6.06 6.86
N LEU A 54 -11.93 5.59 5.85
CA LEU A 54 -11.78 6.33 4.62
C LEU A 54 -12.80 5.93 3.58
N GLU A 55 -13.67 4.98 3.94
CA GLU A 55 -14.76 4.55 3.07
C GLU A 55 -14.24 4.01 1.75
N MET A 56 -13.27 3.14 1.79
CA MET A 56 -12.72 2.58 0.59
C MET A 56 -12.28 1.15 0.84
N ASN A 57 -11.94 0.44 -0.21
CA ASN A 57 -11.50 -0.93 -0.07
C ASN A 57 -10.08 -0.97 0.43
N ILE A 58 -9.77 -1.95 1.26
CA ILE A 58 -8.43 -2.02 1.81
C ILE A 58 -7.40 -2.22 0.74
N ASN A 59 -7.74 -2.92 -0.35
CA ASN A 59 -6.74 -3.15 -1.38
C ASN A 59 -6.49 -1.93 -2.24
N GLU A 60 -7.27 -0.88 -2.08
CA GLU A 60 -6.96 0.36 -2.74
C GLU A 60 -6.12 1.23 -1.83
N LEU A 61 -6.14 0.96 -0.54
CA LEU A 61 -5.40 1.75 0.41
C LEU A 61 -4.02 1.17 0.66
N PHE A 62 -3.90 -0.15 0.67
CA PHE A 62 -2.62 -0.81 0.89
C PHE A 62 -2.33 -1.74 -0.28
N TYR A 63 -1.10 -1.77 -0.74
CA TYR A 63 -0.76 -2.60 -1.90
C TYR A 63 0.71 -3.01 -1.83
N LEU A 64 1.06 -4.01 -2.58
CA LEU A 64 2.43 -4.49 -2.64
C LEU A 64 3.13 -3.91 -3.87
N ASP A 65 4.29 -3.35 -3.62
CA ASP A 65 5.06 -2.75 -4.69
C ASP A 65 6.04 -3.79 -5.20
N LEU A 66 5.80 -4.26 -6.40
CA LEU A 66 6.61 -5.29 -6.94
C LEU A 66 7.84 -4.82 -7.62
N LYS A 67 8.03 -3.55 -7.85
CA LYS A 67 9.11 -3.10 -8.49
C LYS A 67 10.19 -2.85 -7.69
N HIS A 68 10.44 -3.29 -6.67
CA HIS A 68 11.44 -2.82 -6.02
C HIS A 68 12.60 -3.59 -6.16
N THR A 69 12.90 -4.20 -6.99
CA THR A 69 13.95 -4.98 -7.07
C THR A 69 15.09 -4.29 -7.32
N LYS A 70 15.78 -3.92 -6.95
CA LYS A 70 16.84 -3.28 -7.11
C LYS A 70 17.47 -3.41 -8.28
N THR A 71 17.25 -3.89 -9.03
CA THR A 71 17.92 -4.06 -10.12
C THR A 71 17.98 -2.98 -10.86
N ASN A 72 18.01 -2.29 -10.89
CA ASN A 72 18.08 -1.28 -11.54
C ASN A 72 17.74 -1.11 -12.76
N LYS A 73 17.55 -1.21 -13.36
CA LYS A 73 17.21 -1.12 -14.47
C LYS A 73 16.73 -0.05 -15.00
N PRO A 74 16.78 0.45 -15.45
CA PRO A 74 16.51 1.49 -16.01
C PRO A 74 15.47 1.69 -16.70
N SER A 75 15.10 1.61 -16.94
CA SER A 75 14.13 1.70 -17.53
C SER A 75 13.60 2.60 -18.19
N LYS A 76 13.72 3.10 -18.53
CA LYS A 76 13.23 3.90 -19.17
C LYS A 76 12.08 3.83 -19.59
N THR A 77 11.48 3.65 -19.49
CA THR A 77 10.38 3.40 -19.97
C THR A 77 9.49 4.24 -19.88
N ASN A 78 9.22 4.77 -19.54
CA ASN A 78 8.36 5.50 -19.55
C ASN A 78 7.18 5.39 -19.31
N ASN A 79 6.58 5.77 -19.11
CA ASN A 79 5.40 5.64 -19.05
C ASN A 79 4.72 5.46 -17.91
N SER A 80 3.80 5.38 -17.84
CA SER A 80 2.98 5.22 -16.82
C SER A 80 3.34 4.21 -16.01
N GLU A 81 4.15 3.49 -16.28
CA GLU A 81 4.46 2.53 -15.52
C GLU A 81 5.17 2.89 -14.38
N ASN A 82 5.33 3.99 -13.95
CA ASN A 82 6.00 4.30 -12.77
C ASN A 82 5.26 3.99 -11.56
N GLU A 83 4.01 3.70 -11.58
CA GLU A 83 3.28 3.43 -10.37
C GLU A 83 3.38 1.99 -10.00
N PRO A 84 3.45 1.63 -8.71
CA PRO A 84 3.51 0.24 -8.32
C PRO A 84 2.21 -0.45 -8.66
N LYS A 85 2.27 -1.74 -8.92
CA LYS A 85 1.11 -2.49 -9.28
C LYS A 85 0.36 -2.85 -8.04
N LYS A 86 -0.94 -2.64 -8.02
CA LYS A 86 -1.76 -2.95 -6.89
C LYS A 86 -2.41 -4.30 -7.09
N PHE A 87 -2.90 -4.91 -6.01
CA PHE A 87 -3.53 -6.19 -6.13
C PHE A 87 -4.63 -6.20 -7.17
N GLN A 88 -5.48 -5.22 -7.22
CA GLN A 88 -6.60 -5.27 -8.12
C GLN A 88 -6.15 -5.12 -9.58
N ASP A 89 -4.90 -4.77 -9.82
CA ASP A 89 -4.41 -4.68 -11.18
C ASP A 89 -3.79 -5.98 -11.64
N PHE A 90 -3.73 -6.99 -10.80
CA PHE A 90 -3.08 -8.23 -11.17
C PHE A 90 -4.01 -9.09 -11.99
N LYS A 91 -3.47 -9.75 -13.01
CA LYS A 91 -4.21 -10.71 -13.77
C LYS A 91 -3.76 -12.07 -13.33
N GLU A 92 -4.43 -13.09 -13.82
CA GLU A 92 -4.12 -14.43 -13.38
C GLU A 92 -2.67 -14.79 -13.59
N LYS A 93 -2.08 -14.41 -14.70
CA LYS A 93 -0.72 -14.79 -14.93
C LYS A 93 0.22 -14.05 -14.00
N ASP A 94 -0.14 -12.88 -13.50
CA ASP A 94 0.70 -12.16 -12.56
C ASP A 94 0.80 -12.93 -11.27
N TRP A 95 -0.32 -13.52 -10.81
CA TRP A 95 -0.30 -14.28 -9.59
C TRP A 95 0.53 -15.54 -9.75
N LYS A 96 0.48 -16.19 -10.89
CA LYS A 96 1.24 -17.36 -11.09
C LYS A 96 2.73 -17.07 -11.09
N ASN A 97 3.13 -16.00 -11.73
CA ASN A 97 4.54 -15.64 -11.76
C ASN A 97 5.04 -15.28 -10.38
N LEU A 98 4.23 -14.59 -9.61
CA LEU A 98 4.62 -14.21 -8.28
C LEU A 98 4.80 -15.44 -7.42
N TRP A 99 3.88 -16.39 -7.54
CA TRP A 99 3.92 -17.59 -6.74
C TRP A 99 5.16 -18.40 -7.07
N VAL A 100 5.49 -18.53 -8.32
CA VAL A 100 6.65 -19.28 -8.72
C VAL A 100 7.92 -18.64 -8.20
N ASN A 101 8.01 -17.32 -8.27
CA ASN A 101 9.16 -16.63 -7.76
C ASN A 101 9.32 -16.83 -6.26
N LEU A 102 8.23 -16.81 -5.53
CA LEU A 102 8.32 -17.00 -4.11
C LEU A 102 8.78 -18.43 -3.78
N LYS A 103 8.33 -19.41 -4.55
CA LYS A 103 8.75 -20.74 -4.28
C LYS A 103 10.21 -20.94 -4.61
N ASN A 104 10.70 -20.30 -5.61
CA ASN A 104 12.07 -20.47 -5.97
C ASN A 104 13.03 -19.72 -5.09
N LYS A 105 12.55 -18.91 -4.19
CA LYS A 105 13.39 -18.23 -3.37
C LYS A 105 13.87 -19.02 -2.27
N GLU A 106 13.40 -20.14 -2.04
CA GLU A 106 13.80 -20.91 -0.98
C GLU A 106 14.96 -21.50 -1.15
#